data_33d73ded64b8ef61a9119d7bad31474a
#
_entry.id   33d73ded64b8ef61a9119d7bad31474a
#
_cell.length_a   1.000
_cell.length_b   1.000
_cell.length_c   1.000
_cell.angle_alpha   90.00
_cell.angle_beta   90.00
_cell.angle_gamma   90.00
#
_symmetry.space_group_name_H-M   'P 1'
#
loop_
_entity.id
_entity.type
_entity.pdbx_description
1 polymer ?
#
loop_
_entity_poly.entity_id
_entity_poly.type
_entity_poly.pdbx_seq_one_letter_code
_entity_poly.pdbx_strand_id
1 'polypeptide(L)'
;MPDLKPFIVLGFALGGVFAMSGVGLVVLYRATGVLNLAYGAIGATGALITWSLLDAGWAPEWVAYLACIAFGGAATLLYGVLFGPPFSARDPLVKATATLGLLLILLGTMQWVWGRDPHGITLPTSRWNYDLFDAR
;
A
#
# COMPACT_ATOMS: atom_id res chain seq x y z
N MET A 1 31.43 -8.51 17.33
CA MET A 1 30.12 -7.93 17.71
C MET A 1 29.32 -7.82 16.44
N PRO A 2 28.06 -8.22 16.37
CA PRO A 2 27.27 -8.05 15.16
C PRO A 2 27.15 -6.55 14.85
N ASP A 3 27.43 -6.19 13.59
CA ASP A 3 27.33 -4.80 13.16
C ASP A 3 25.87 -4.34 13.19
N LEU A 4 25.57 -3.44 14.14
CA LEU A 4 24.22 -2.89 14.30
C LEU A 4 23.87 -1.84 13.23
N LYS A 5 24.87 -1.36 12.48
CA LYS A 5 24.71 -0.32 11.46
C LYS A 5 23.65 -0.65 10.39
N PRO A 6 23.65 -1.84 9.73
CA PRO A 6 22.63 -2.17 8.73
C PRO A 6 21.24 -2.26 9.33
N PHE A 7 21.10 -2.71 10.57
CA PHE A 7 19.79 -2.79 11.24
C PHE A 7 19.22 -1.39 11.56
N ILE A 8 20.08 -0.44 11.91
CA ILE A 8 19.68 0.95 12.17
C ILE A 8 19.21 1.61 10.86
N VAL A 9 19.95 1.47 9.77
CA VAL A 9 19.59 2.03 8.46
C VAL A 9 18.27 1.43 7.96
N LEU A 10 18.11 0.12 8.04
CA LEU A 10 16.88 -0.57 7.66
C LEU A 10 15.70 -0.14 8.55
N GLY A 11 15.93 0.02 9.85
CA GLY A 11 14.93 0.50 10.79
C GLY A 11 14.45 1.92 10.48
N PHE A 12 15.35 2.83 10.11
CA PHE A 12 14.98 4.18 9.66
C PHE A 12 14.18 4.17 8.35
N ALA A 13 14.58 3.35 7.37
CA ALA A 13 13.87 3.23 6.10
C ALA A 13 12.44 2.71 6.31
N LEU A 14 12.29 1.60 7.03
CA LEU A 14 10.98 1.03 7.36
C LEU A 14 10.15 1.97 8.24
N GLY A 15 10.77 2.60 9.24
CA GLY A 15 10.12 3.59 10.09
C GLY A 15 9.58 4.78 9.31
N GLY A 16 10.31 5.26 8.30
CA GLY A 16 9.86 6.31 7.39
C GLY A 16 8.62 5.91 6.59
N VAL A 17 8.59 4.70 6.05
CA VAL A 17 7.42 4.17 5.31
C VAL A 17 6.21 4.08 6.24
N PHE A 18 6.37 3.54 7.45
CA PHE A 18 5.27 3.45 8.42
C PHE A 18 4.79 4.84 8.88
N ALA A 19 5.70 5.79 9.07
CA ALA A 19 5.35 7.16 9.43
C ALA A 19 4.50 7.83 8.35
N MET A 20 4.91 7.73 7.08
CA MET A 20 4.14 8.27 5.94
C MET A 20 2.76 7.60 5.83
N SER A 21 2.70 6.28 6.01
CA SER A 21 1.44 5.52 6.02
C SER A 21 0.52 5.98 7.15
N GLY A 22 1.07 6.21 8.35
CA GLY A 22 0.33 6.73 9.50
C GLY A 22 -0.24 8.13 9.25
N VAL A 23 0.56 9.03 8.68
CA VAL A 23 0.09 10.37 8.29
C VAL A 23 -1.05 10.27 7.28
N GLY A 24 -0.92 9.43 6.24
CA GLY A 24 -1.97 9.21 5.25
C GLY A 24 -3.28 8.71 5.88
N LEU A 25 -3.18 7.76 6.81
CA LEU A 25 -4.35 7.24 7.54
C LEU A 25 -5.02 8.31 8.39
N VAL A 26 -4.24 9.14 9.10
CA VAL A 26 -4.77 10.25 9.93
C VAL A 26 -5.44 11.31 9.07
N VAL A 27 -4.84 11.68 7.94
CA VAL A 27 -5.42 12.65 7.00
C VAL A 27 -6.75 12.13 6.45
N LEU A 28 -6.78 10.86 6.03
CA LEU A 28 -8.01 10.21 5.54
C LEU A 28 -9.09 10.18 6.63
N TYR A 29 -8.73 9.82 7.86
CA TYR A 29 -9.65 9.82 8.99
C TYR A 29 -10.20 11.22 9.28
N ARG A 30 -9.35 12.25 9.26
CA ARG A 30 -9.79 13.64 9.47
C ARG A 30 -10.73 14.13 8.37
N ALA A 31 -10.50 13.70 7.13
CA ALA A 31 -11.32 14.09 5.98
C ALA A 31 -12.68 13.37 5.95
N THR A 32 -12.74 12.10 6.36
CA THR A 32 -13.92 11.24 6.21
C THR A 32 -14.64 10.92 7.50
N GLY A 33 -14.00 11.13 8.66
CA GLY A 33 -14.51 10.70 9.97
C GLY A 33 -14.57 9.17 10.14
N VAL A 34 -13.98 8.41 9.24
CA VAL A 34 -14.02 6.94 9.22
C VAL A 34 -12.62 6.36 9.17
N LEU A 35 -12.36 5.37 10.03
CA LEU A 35 -11.13 4.61 9.96
C LEU A 35 -11.21 3.61 8.79
N ASN A 36 -10.41 3.83 7.76
CA ASN A 36 -10.35 2.92 6.61
C ASN A 36 -9.40 1.75 6.91
N LEU A 37 -9.96 0.62 7.33
CA LEU A 37 -9.21 -0.60 7.64
C LEU A 37 -8.69 -1.32 6.38
N ALA A 38 -9.24 -1.02 5.20
CA ALA A 38 -8.77 -1.57 3.92
C ALA A 38 -7.53 -0.85 3.36
N TYR A 39 -7.06 0.21 4.00
CA TYR A 39 -5.95 1.05 3.52
C TYR A 39 -4.71 0.21 3.13
N GLY A 40 -4.28 -0.69 4.03
CA GLY A 40 -3.14 -1.58 3.78
C GLY A 40 -3.35 -2.54 2.61
N ALA A 41 -4.55 -3.10 2.47
CA ALA A 41 -4.88 -4.00 1.37
C ALA A 41 -4.92 -3.29 0.01
N ILE A 42 -5.41 -2.04 -0.03
CA ILE A 42 -5.38 -1.20 -1.24
C ILE A 42 -3.92 -0.98 -1.67
N GLY A 43 -3.04 -0.62 -0.72
CA GLY A 43 -1.62 -0.43 -1.00
C GLY A 43 -0.94 -1.72 -1.47
N ALA A 44 -1.20 -2.85 -0.80
CA ALA A 44 -0.64 -4.15 -1.17
C ALA A 44 -1.11 -4.61 -2.55
N THR A 45 -2.39 -4.43 -2.88
CA THR A 45 -2.92 -4.73 -4.22
C THR A 45 -2.25 -3.86 -5.30
N GLY A 46 -2.06 -2.57 -5.02
CA GLY A 46 -1.33 -1.66 -5.91
C GLY A 46 0.12 -2.11 -6.14
N ALA A 47 0.80 -2.57 -5.10
CA ALA A 47 2.16 -3.12 -5.20
C ALA A 47 2.20 -4.39 -6.07
N LEU A 48 1.24 -5.30 -5.93
CA LEU A 48 1.14 -6.51 -6.76
C LEU A 48 0.85 -6.19 -8.23
N ILE A 49 0.00 -5.19 -8.51
CA ILE A 49 -0.23 -4.70 -9.87
C ILE A 49 1.08 -4.16 -10.47
N THR A 50 1.82 -3.36 -9.70
CA THR A 50 3.12 -2.84 -10.12
C THR A 50 4.09 -3.97 -10.43
N TRP A 51 4.18 -4.96 -9.52
CA TRP A 51 5.02 -6.14 -9.74
C TRP A 51 4.65 -6.87 -11.05
N SER A 52 3.36 -7.13 -11.28
CA SER A 52 2.89 -7.83 -12.48
C SER A 52 3.24 -7.08 -13.78
N LEU A 53 3.16 -5.75 -13.77
CA LEU A 53 3.50 -4.92 -14.94
C LEU A 53 5.00 -4.94 -15.22
N LEU A 54 5.83 -4.94 -14.17
CA LEU A 54 7.29 -4.99 -14.30
C LEU A 54 7.77 -6.39 -14.69
N ASP A 55 7.21 -7.44 -14.09
CA ASP A 55 7.58 -8.83 -14.37
C ASP A 55 7.21 -9.25 -15.80
N ALA A 56 6.04 -8.81 -16.27
CA ALA A 56 5.61 -9.03 -17.65
C ALA A 56 6.38 -8.20 -18.70
N GLY A 57 7.19 -7.23 -18.27
CA GLY A 57 7.93 -6.33 -19.18
C GLY A 57 7.03 -5.43 -20.03
N TRP A 58 5.77 -5.25 -19.65
CA TRP A 58 4.77 -4.53 -20.44
C TRP A 58 4.91 -3.01 -20.34
N ALA A 59 5.52 -2.53 -19.27
CA ALA A 59 5.60 -1.11 -19.00
C ALA A 59 6.96 -0.71 -18.40
N PRO A 60 7.48 0.48 -18.73
CA PRO A 60 8.61 1.04 -18.03
C PRO A 60 8.26 1.33 -16.56
N GLU A 61 9.26 1.34 -15.69
CA GLU A 61 9.11 1.45 -14.23
C GLU A 61 8.18 2.59 -13.81
N TRP A 62 8.31 3.78 -14.41
CA TRP A 62 7.49 4.95 -14.08
C TRP A 62 6.01 4.75 -14.39
N VAL A 63 5.67 4.00 -15.45
CA VAL A 63 4.27 3.66 -15.79
C VAL A 63 3.68 2.71 -14.77
N ALA A 64 4.44 1.71 -14.31
CA ALA A 64 4.01 0.78 -13.29
C ALA A 64 3.72 1.49 -11.96
N TYR A 65 4.54 2.46 -11.56
CA TYR A 65 4.28 3.29 -10.38
C TYR A 65 3.06 4.20 -10.54
N LEU A 66 2.87 4.80 -11.72
CA LEU A 66 1.67 5.58 -12.00
C LEU A 66 0.41 4.72 -11.95
N ALA A 67 0.47 3.48 -12.44
CA ALA A 67 -0.63 2.52 -12.34
C ALA A 67 -0.98 2.19 -10.88
N CYS A 68 0.02 2.05 -10.00
CA CYS A 68 -0.20 1.87 -8.57
C CYS A 68 -0.96 3.05 -7.95
N ILE A 69 -0.50 4.28 -8.23
CA ILE A 69 -1.13 5.51 -7.73
C ILE A 69 -2.56 5.64 -8.28
N ALA A 70 -2.75 5.41 -9.57
CA ALA A 70 -4.04 5.46 -10.22
C ALA A 70 -5.01 4.43 -9.64
N PHE A 71 -4.53 3.20 -9.41
CA PHE A 71 -5.33 2.15 -8.75
C PHE A 71 -5.75 2.55 -7.33
N GLY A 72 -4.81 3.03 -6.51
CA GLY A 72 -5.10 3.47 -5.14
C GLY A 72 -6.11 4.62 -5.11
N GLY A 73 -5.95 5.61 -6.00
CA GLY A 73 -6.89 6.72 -6.17
C GLY A 73 -8.27 6.24 -6.63
N ALA A 74 -8.32 5.40 -7.66
CA ALA A 74 -9.56 4.85 -8.20
C ALA A 74 -10.30 3.99 -7.17
N ALA A 75 -9.61 3.11 -6.45
CA ALA A 75 -10.19 2.26 -5.41
C ALA A 75 -10.79 3.08 -4.27
N THR A 76 -10.06 4.12 -3.82
CA THR A 76 -10.54 5.01 -2.75
C THR A 76 -11.72 5.87 -3.23
N LEU A 77 -11.67 6.37 -4.46
CA LEU A 77 -12.73 7.18 -5.05
C LEU A 77 -14.00 6.33 -5.27
N LEU A 78 -13.84 5.13 -5.82
CA LEU A 78 -14.94 4.19 -6.03
C LEU A 78 -15.62 3.82 -4.70
N TYR A 79 -14.81 3.51 -3.69
CA TYR A 79 -15.33 3.28 -2.34
C TYR A 79 -16.10 4.50 -1.81
N GLY A 80 -15.55 5.70 -1.93
CA GLY A 80 -16.18 6.93 -1.49
C GLY A 80 -17.49 7.23 -2.21
N VAL A 81 -17.56 7.02 -3.52
CA VAL A 81 -18.77 7.25 -4.32
C VAL A 81 -19.85 6.19 -4.05
N LEU A 82 -19.48 4.92 -3.96
CA LEU A 82 -20.43 3.82 -3.76
C LEU A 82 -20.96 3.77 -2.32
N PHE A 83 -20.10 3.97 -1.34
CA PHE A 83 -20.42 3.81 0.07
C PHE A 83 -20.62 5.13 0.81
N GLY A 84 -20.09 6.26 0.28
CA GLY A 84 -20.25 7.57 0.90
C GLY A 84 -21.72 7.97 1.12
N PRO A 85 -22.54 8.05 0.07
CA PRO A 85 -23.95 8.48 0.20
C PRO A 85 -24.78 7.58 1.11
N PRO A 86 -24.83 6.23 0.94
CA PRO A 86 -25.66 5.36 1.75
C PRO A 86 -25.19 5.25 3.22
N PHE A 87 -23.88 5.50 3.46
CA PHE A 87 -23.31 5.42 4.81
C PHE A 87 -23.15 6.79 5.49
N SER A 88 -23.47 7.90 4.82
CA SER A 88 -23.30 9.26 5.39
C SER A 88 -24.00 9.43 6.74
N ALA A 89 -25.22 8.89 6.90
CA ALA A 89 -26.02 8.96 8.12
C ALA A 89 -25.83 7.76 9.07
N ARG A 90 -24.90 6.85 8.78
CA ARG A 90 -24.66 5.66 9.61
C ARG A 90 -23.58 5.90 10.64
N ASP A 91 -23.62 5.10 11.70
CA ASP A 91 -22.63 5.09 12.78
C ASP A 91 -21.20 4.88 12.24
N PRO A 92 -20.18 5.54 12.79
CA PRO A 92 -18.78 5.33 12.44
C PRO A 92 -18.34 3.87 12.51
N LEU A 93 -18.91 3.09 13.44
CA LEU A 93 -18.65 1.67 13.57
C LEU A 93 -19.12 0.87 12.34
N VAL A 94 -20.31 1.17 11.83
CA VAL A 94 -20.85 0.53 10.61
C VAL A 94 -19.98 0.85 9.40
N LYS A 95 -19.50 2.09 9.29
CA LYS A 95 -18.59 2.52 8.23
C LYS A 95 -17.25 1.76 8.30
N ALA A 96 -16.68 1.65 9.50
CA ALA A 96 -15.44 0.89 9.71
C ALA A 96 -15.62 -0.60 9.36
N THR A 97 -16.76 -1.21 9.73
CA THR A 97 -17.07 -2.61 9.37
C THR A 97 -17.19 -2.81 7.86
N ALA A 98 -17.74 -1.83 7.13
CA ALA A 98 -17.80 -1.88 5.67
C ALA A 98 -16.38 -1.88 5.04
N THR A 99 -15.42 -1.14 5.63
CA THR A 99 -14.01 -1.18 5.16
C THR A 99 -13.34 -2.53 5.44
N LEU A 100 -13.74 -3.25 6.50
CA LEU A 100 -13.30 -4.64 6.73
C LEU A 100 -13.80 -5.58 5.63
N GLY A 101 -15.04 -5.41 5.17
CA GLY A 101 -15.56 -6.16 4.03
C GLY A 101 -14.70 -5.93 2.78
N LEU A 102 -14.36 -4.69 2.48
CA LEU A 102 -13.47 -4.34 1.38
C LEU A 102 -12.06 -4.95 1.57
N LEU A 103 -11.51 -4.91 2.79
CA LEU A 103 -10.24 -5.57 3.12
C LEU A 103 -10.26 -7.05 2.75
N LEU A 104 -11.31 -7.78 3.17
CA LEU A 104 -11.43 -9.22 2.91
C LEU A 104 -11.58 -9.53 1.42
N ILE A 105 -12.34 -8.72 0.69
CA ILE A 105 -12.49 -8.84 -0.77
C ILE A 105 -11.13 -8.67 -1.44
N LEU A 106 -10.37 -7.63 -1.10
CA LEU A 106 -9.05 -7.38 -1.65
C LEU A 106 -8.08 -8.51 -1.32
N LEU A 107 -8.03 -8.98 -0.07
CA LEU A 107 -7.18 -10.11 0.32
C LEU A 107 -7.56 -11.40 -0.42
N GLY A 108 -8.85 -11.66 -0.59
CA GLY A 108 -9.33 -12.81 -1.34
C GLY A 108 -8.94 -12.73 -2.82
N THR A 109 -9.11 -11.57 -3.45
CA THR A 109 -8.71 -11.35 -4.85
C THR A 109 -7.19 -11.43 -5.04
N MET A 110 -6.40 -10.90 -4.10
CA MET A 110 -4.94 -11.02 -4.13
C MET A 110 -4.51 -12.49 -4.12
N GLN A 111 -5.07 -13.31 -3.21
CA GLN A 111 -4.76 -14.74 -3.14
C GLN A 111 -5.22 -15.52 -4.37
N TRP A 112 -6.34 -15.12 -4.96
CA TRP A 112 -6.88 -15.79 -6.14
C TRP A 112 -6.07 -15.47 -7.41
N VAL A 113 -5.63 -14.23 -7.59
CA VAL A 113 -4.92 -13.76 -8.80
C VAL A 113 -3.43 -14.07 -8.74
N TRP A 114 -2.77 -13.80 -7.61
CA TRP A 114 -1.30 -13.90 -7.46
C TRP A 114 -0.83 -15.10 -6.64
N GLY A 115 -1.75 -15.83 -6.00
CA GLY A 115 -1.38 -16.95 -5.14
C GLY A 115 -0.82 -16.50 -3.79
N ARG A 116 -0.04 -17.41 -3.16
CA ARG A 116 0.56 -17.19 -1.83
C ARG A 116 2.09 -17.03 -1.88
N ASP A 117 2.67 -17.07 -3.05
CA ASP A 117 4.12 -17.01 -3.20
C ASP A 117 4.63 -15.59 -2.95
N PRO A 118 5.77 -15.43 -2.28
CA PRO A 118 6.36 -14.13 -2.05
C PRO A 118 6.88 -13.53 -3.37
N HIS A 119 6.42 -12.35 -3.71
CA HIS A 119 6.82 -11.61 -4.91
C HIS A 119 7.81 -10.52 -4.54
N GLY A 120 9.01 -10.55 -5.12
CA GLY A 120 10.04 -9.54 -4.92
C GLY A 120 10.00 -8.47 -6.00
N ILE A 121 9.96 -7.21 -5.60
CA ILE A 121 10.10 -6.07 -6.53
C ILE A 121 11.54 -5.57 -6.44
N THR A 122 12.25 -5.56 -7.58
CA THR A 122 13.53 -4.86 -7.68
C THR A 122 13.26 -3.37 -7.78
N LEU A 123 13.56 -2.64 -6.71
CA LEU A 123 13.41 -1.20 -6.69
C LEU A 123 14.40 -0.55 -7.66
N PRO A 124 14.03 0.52 -8.39
CA PRO A 124 14.96 1.26 -9.27
C PRO A 124 16.14 1.83 -8.48
N THR A 125 15.94 2.13 -7.20
CA THR A 125 16.99 2.55 -6.25
C THR A 125 17.98 1.43 -5.90
N SER A 126 17.69 0.16 -6.21
CA SER A 126 18.63 -0.95 -5.98
C SER A 126 19.88 -0.83 -6.85
N ARG A 127 19.84 -0.06 -7.95
CA ARG A 127 20.98 0.28 -8.79
C ARG A 127 21.86 1.39 -8.21
N TRP A 128 21.35 2.15 -7.23
CA TRP A 128 22.05 3.23 -6.55
C TRP A 128 22.59 2.69 -5.23
N ASN A 129 23.69 1.98 -5.33
CA ASN A 129 24.38 1.45 -4.16
C ASN A 129 25.20 2.59 -3.53
N TYR A 130 24.68 3.22 -2.51
CA TYR A 130 25.45 4.15 -1.68
C TYR A 130 25.99 3.37 -0.48
N ASP A 131 27.31 3.26 -0.39
CA ASP A 131 27.98 2.74 0.80
C ASP A 131 27.85 3.74 1.95
N LEU A 132 26.67 3.80 2.55
CA LEU A 132 26.45 4.55 3.77
C LEU A 132 27.02 3.75 4.95
N PHE A 133 28.18 4.21 5.45
CA PHE A 133 28.83 3.62 6.63
C PHE A 133 29.28 2.14 6.48
N ASP A 134 29.75 1.69 5.33
CA ASP A 134 30.15 0.28 5.11
C ASP A 134 29.02 -0.75 5.40
N ALA A 135 27.79 -0.31 5.41
CA ALA A 135 26.63 -1.19 5.53
C ALA A 135 26.20 -1.66 4.14
N ARG A 136 26.60 -2.87 3.78
CA ARG A 136 26.12 -3.61 2.60
C ARG A 136 24.87 -4.40 2.95
#